data_dd1c61bd0d6ca8366d2e7f7e1375b1d3
#
_entry.id   dd1c61bd0d6ca8366d2e7f7e1375b1d3
#
_cell.length_a   1.000
_cell.length_b   1.000
_cell.length_c   1.000
_cell.angle_alpha   90.00
_cell.angle_beta   90.00
_cell.angle_gamma   90.00
#
_symmetry.space_group_name_H-M   'P 1'
#
loop_
_entity.id
_entity.type
_entity.pdbx_description
1 polymer ?
#
loop_
_entity_poly.entity_id
_entity_poly.type
_entity_poly.pdbx_seq_one_letter_code
_entity_poly.pdbx_strand_id
1 'polypeptide(L)'
;SDGEWTLELYVFSPRPLDDLLIEPNMPKLSLFVKAKKRALLINDKPYTAVSHDGRNEIIYKELPLLQGWNKLVIKLGAGDRNDFTGYFKCDNKKDFLPLLKAAFVNPETK
;
A
#
# COMPACT_ATOMS: atom_id res chain seq x y z
N SER A 1 11.65 -2.43 -18.82
CA SER A 1 12.69 -1.56 -19.31
C SER A 1 13.85 -1.48 -18.34
N ASP A 2 14.95 -1.05 -18.88
CA ASP A 2 16.15 -0.90 -18.07
C ASP A 2 15.90 0.08 -16.94
N GLY A 3 16.20 -0.33 -15.76
CA GLY A 3 16.13 0.54 -14.62
C GLY A 3 14.82 0.54 -13.89
N GLU A 4 13.82 -0.15 -14.40
CA GLU A 4 12.59 -0.32 -13.63
C GLU A 4 12.65 -1.58 -12.80
N TRP A 5 12.01 -1.52 -11.64
CA TRP A 5 11.88 -2.70 -10.80
C TRP A 5 10.59 -2.61 -10.00
N THR A 6 10.16 -3.73 -9.48
CA THR A 6 8.91 -3.81 -8.74
C THR A 6 9.14 -4.46 -7.40
N LEU A 7 8.34 -4.03 -6.43
CA LEU A 7 8.29 -4.65 -5.13
C LEU A 7 6.90 -5.25 -4.95
N GLU A 8 6.84 -6.55 -4.72
CA GLU A 8 5.59 -7.20 -4.37
C GLU A 8 5.50 -7.33 -2.86
N LEU A 9 4.34 -6.95 -2.34
CA LEU A 9 4.09 -6.97 -0.91
C LEU A 9 2.71 -7.58 -0.71
N TYR A 10 2.59 -8.46 0.26
CA TYR A 10 1.33 -9.08 0.61
C TYR A 10 0.92 -8.59 1.99
N VAL A 11 -0.30 -8.08 2.08
CA VAL A 11 -0.80 -7.47 3.32
C VAL A 11 -2.09 -8.15 3.71
N PHE A 12 -2.12 -8.65 4.94
CA PHE A 12 -3.33 -9.26 5.50
C PHE A 12 -4.13 -8.19 6.24
N SER A 13 -5.40 -8.04 5.86
CA SER A 13 -6.32 -7.18 6.57
C SER A 13 -7.35 -8.03 7.30
N PRO A 14 -7.54 -7.83 8.62
CA PRO A 14 -8.51 -8.62 9.37
C PRO A 14 -9.95 -8.26 9.05
N ARG A 15 -10.17 -7.16 8.35
CA ARG A 15 -11.51 -6.74 7.96
C ARG A 15 -11.45 -6.07 6.59
N PRO A 16 -12.58 -6.02 5.87
CA PRO A 16 -12.60 -5.34 4.57
C PRO A 16 -12.46 -3.83 4.75
N LEU A 17 -11.69 -3.21 3.88
CA LEU A 17 -11.51 -1.75 3.85
C LEU A 17 -11.97 -1.17 2.51
N ASP A 18 -12.65 -1.97 1.70
CA ASP A 18 -13.02 -1.57 0.36
C ASP A 18 -14.41 -0.94 0.26
N ASP A 19 -15.14 -0.87 1.37
CA ASP A 19 -16.47 -0.28 1.39
C ASP A 19 -16.55 0.78 2.47
N LEU A 20 -16.12 1.98 2.14
CA LEU A 20 -16.07 3.09 3.08
C LEU A 20 -17.42 3.77 3.29
N LEU A 21 -18.44 3.41 2.49
CA LEU A 21 -19.74 4.06 2.57
C LEU A 21 -20.59 3.52 3.70
N ILE A 22 -20.33 2.29 4.12
CA ILE A 22 -21.18 1.61 5.09
C ILE A 22 -20.78 1.92 6.52
N GLU A 23 -19.48 2.07 6.76
CA GLU A 23 -18.99 2.30 8.12
C GLU A 23 -18.10 3.54 8.20
N PRO A 24 -18.67 4.66 8.65
CA PRO A 24 -17.87 5.90 8.74
C PRO A 24 -16.70 5.82 9.71
N ASN A 25 -16.74 4.87 10.66
CA ASN A 25 -15.64 4.69 11.61
C ASN A 25 -14.64 3.62 11.18
N MET A 26 -14.70 3.22 9.93
CA MET A 26 -13.80 2.21 9.40
C MET A 26 -12.36 2.72 9.40
N PRO A 27 -11.39 1.85 9.65
CA PRO A 27 -9.98 2.25 9.54
C PRO A 27 -9.67 2.77 8.15
N LYS A 28 -8.95 3.88 8.10
CA LYS A 28 -8.50 4.46 6.83
C LYS A 28 -7.00 4.30 6.76
N LEU A 29 -6.59 3.32 5.98
CA LEU A 29 -5.18 2.96 5.88
C LEU A 29 -4.56 3.69 4.72
N SER A 30 -3.42 4.31 4.97
CA SER A 30 -2.64 4.99 3.94
C SER A 30 -1.28 4.33 3.80
N LEU A 31 -0.75 4.37 2.58
CA LEU A 31 0.61 3.92 2.29
C LEU A 31 1.42 5.14 1.83
N PHE A 32 2.47 5.44 2.57
CA PHE A 32 3.40 6.51 2.24
C PHE A 32 4.57 5.90 1.49
N VAL A 33 4.85 6.43 0.30
CA VAL A 33 5.97 5.95 -0.52
C VAL A 33 6.85 7.12 -0.89
N LYS A 34 8.11 7.03 -0.52
CA LYS A 34 9.11 8.01 -0.93
C LYS A 34 9.95 7.41 -2.04
N ALA A 35 9.74 7.90 -3.25
CA ALA A 35 10.41 7.42 -4.44
C ALA A 35 10.23 8.43 -5.56
N LYS A 36 11.14 8.41 -6.53
CA LYS A 36 11.05 9.34 -7.66
C LYS A 36 10.01 8.92 -8.68
N LYS A 37 10.00 7.64 -8.99
CA LYS A 37 8.98 7.05 -9.87
C LYS A 37 8.25 5.99 -9.10
N ARG A 38 6.94 6.04 -9.13
CA ARG A 38 6.14 5.08 -8.40
C ARG A 38 4.77 4.93 -9.01
N ALA A 39 4.27 3.74 -8.93
CA ALA A 39 2.89 3.40 -9.24
C ALA A 39 2.49 2.26 -8.33
N LEU A 40 1.22 2.18 -8.02
CA LEU A 40 0.72 1.16 -7.11
C LEU A 40 -0.40 0.38 -7.77
N LEU A 41 -0.31 -0.94 -7.67
CA LEU A 41 -1.42 -1.81 -8.01
C LEU A 41 -1.86 -2.53 -6.75
N ILE A 42 -3.16 -2.59 -6.53
CA ILE A 42 -3.75 -3.33 -5.42
C ILE A 42 -4.61 -4.42 -6.02
N ASN A 43 -4.23 -5.66 -5.75
CA ASN A 43 -4.92 -6.83 -6.31
C ASN A 43 -5.05 -6.71 -7.83
N ASP A 44 -3.92 -6.36 -8.48
CA ASP A 44 -3.76 -6.22 -9.92
C ASP A 44 -4.50 -5.04 -10.55
N LYS A 45 -5.04 -4.14 -9.74
CA LYS A 45 -5.72 -2.94 -10.22
C LYS A 45 -4.92 -1.69 -9.89
N PRO A 46 -4.72 -0.79 -10.86
CA PRO A 46 -4.03 0.47 -10.56
C PRO A 46 -4.77 1.27 -9.51
N TYR A 47 -4.04 1.85 -8.58
CA TYR A 47 -4.62 2.68 -7.55
C TYR A 47 -4.05 4.09 -7.67
N THR A 48 -4.94 5.06 -7.89
CA THR A 48 -4.55 6.44 -8.19
C THR A 48 -5.06 7.47 -7.18
N ALA A 49 -5.74 7.03 -6.13
CA ALA A 49 -6.20 7.96 -5.10
C ALA A 49 -5.04 8.39 -4.22
N VAL A 50 -4.33 9.40 -4.65
CA VAL A 50 -3.07 9.81 -4.05
C VAL A 50 -3.06 11.28 -3.73
N SER A 51 -2.16 11.67 -2.82
CA SER A 51 -1.80 13.05 -2.62
C SER A 51 -0.28 13.14 -2.56
N HIS A 52 0.25 14.34 -2.84
CA HIS A 52 1.67 14.58 -2.75
C HIS A 52 1.97 15.34 -1.47
N ASP A 53 3.03 14.93 -0.81
CA ASP A 53 3.49 15.62 0.39
C ASP A 53 4.93 16.03 0.17
N GLY A 54 5.11 17.10 -0.63
CA GLY A 54 6.42 17.66 -0.86
C GLY A 54 7.29 16.83 -1.78
N ARG A 55 8.50 16.51 -1.33
CA ARG A 55 9.56 16.01 -2.21
C ARG A 55 9.51 14.51 -2.36
N ASN A 56 9.18 14.06 -3.56
CA ASN A 56 9.27 12.64 -3.90
C ASN A 56 8.44 11.72 -3.02
N GLU A 57 7.59 12.28 -2.16
CA GLU A 57 6.71 11.46 -1.33
C GLU A 57 5.30 11.51 -1.88
N ILE A 58 4.69 10.35 -1.95
CA ILE A 58 3.31 10.22 -2.39
C ILE A 58 2.55 9.42 -1.34
N ILE A 59 1.31 9.81 -1.11
CA ILE A 59 0.46 9.17 -0.12
C ILE A 59 -0.69 8.52 -0.87
N TYR A 60 -0.76 7.20 -0.80
CA TYR A 60 -1.89 6.45 -1.31
C TYR A 60 -2.90 6.32 -0.18
N LYS A 61 -3.99 7.09 -0.27
CA LYS A 61 -4.96 7.19 0.82
C LYS A 61 -6.08 6.18 0.69
N GLU A 62 -6.61 5.78 1.84
CA GLU A 62 -7.81 4.96 1.93
C GLU A 62 -7.72 3.71 1.05
N LEU A 63 -6.68 2.92 1.33
CA LEU A 63 -6.43 1.71 0.56
C LEU A 63 -7.64 0.77 0.64
N PRO A 64 -8.18 0.35 -0.50
CA PRO A 64 -9.37 -0.51 -0.52
C PRO A 64 -9.00 -1.99 -0.41
N LEU A 65 -8.45 -2.38 0.73
CA LEU A 65 -8.05 -3.76 0.94
C LEU A 65 -9.28 -4.65 1.16
N LEU A 66 -9.22 -5.85 0.63
CA LEU A 66 -10.20 -6.89 0.92
C LEU A 66 -9.84 -7.55 2.23
N GLN A 67 -10.81 -8.17 2.87
CA GLN A 67 -10.52 -8.99 4.04
C GLN A 67 -9.63 -10.15 3.61
N GLY A 68 -8.60 -10.43 4.40
CA GLY A 68 -7.63 -11.47 4.08
C GLY A 68 -6.39 -10.90 3.42
N TRP A 69 -5.72 -11.69 2.63
CA TRP A 69 -4.46 -11.29 1.98
C TRP A 69 -4.71 -10.47 0.73
N ASN A 70 -3.94 -9.40 0.60
CA ASN A 70 -3.99 -8.50 -0.55
C ASN A 70 -2.60 -8.40 -1.16
N LYS A 71 -2.53 -8.33 -2.47
CA LYS A 71 -1.27 -8.18 -3.18
C LYS A 71 -1.10 -6.71 -3.55
N LEU A 72 -0.01 -6.12 -3.12
CA LEU A 72 0.37 -4.76 -3.49
C LEU A 72 1.64 -4.85 -4.34
N VAL A 73 1.62 -4.17 -5.48
CA VAL A 73 2.80 -4.08 -6.33
C VAL A 73 3.16 -2.61 -6.46
N ILE A 74 4.37 -2.28 -6.03
CA ILE A 74 4.89 -0.92 -6.14
C ILE A 74 5.91 -0.93 -7.26
N LYS A 75 5.66 -0.12 -8.30
CA LYS A 75 6.58 0.02 -9.42
C LYS A 75 7.47 1.22 -9.17
N LEU A 76 8.76 1.03 -9.31
CA LEU A 76 9.77 2.01 -8.96
C LEU A 76 10.73 2.22 -10.13
N GLY A 77 11.39 3.37 -10.15
CA GLY A 77 12.43 3.64 -11.14
C GLY A 77 13.79 3.17 -10.66
N ALA A 78 14.75 3.15 -11.59
CA ALA A 78 16.10 2.70 -11.26
C ALA A 78 16.74 3.49 -10.14
N GLY A 79 16.51 4.81 -10.12
CA GLY A 79 17.10 5.67 -9.10
C GLY A 79 16.54 5.48 -7.71
N ASP A 80 15.45 4.72 -7.59
CA ASP A 80 14.78 4.51 -6.30
C ASP A 80 15.31 3.31 -5.54
N ARG A 81 16.16 2.51 -6.17
CA ARG A 81 16.55 1.23 -5.61
C ARG A 81 17.17 1.34 -4.21
N ASN A 82 17.98 2.35 -3.99
CA ASN A 82 18.68 2.54 -2.72
C ASN A 82 18.03 3.59 -1.82
N ASP A 83 17.06 4.31 -2.34
CA ASP A 83 16.45 5.44 -1.62
C ASP A 83 14.97 5.24 -1.34
N PHE A 84 14.45 4.09 -1.72
CA PHE A 84 13.02 3.80 -1.52
C PHE A 84 12.68 3.67 -0.04
N THR A 85 11.59 4.29 0.36
CA THR A 85 11.03 4.14 1.70
C THR A 85 9.52 4.01 1.57
N GLY A 86 8.95 3.09 2.31
CA GLY A 86 7.51 2.93 2.33
C GLY A 86 7.03 2.52 3.71
N TYR A 87 5.87 3.03 4.12
CA TYR A 87 5.28 2.64 5.39
C TYR A 87 3.78 2.89 5.38
N PHE A 88 3.08 2.16 6.23
CA PHE A 88 1.63 2.31 6.40
C PHE A 88 1.33 3.20 7.59
N LYS A 89 0.17 3.87 7.52
CA LYS A 89 -0.31 4.70 8.60
C LYS A 89 -1.83 4.63 8.68
N CYS A 90 -2.36 4.60 9.91
CA CYS A 90 -3.79 4.60 10.12
C CYS A 90 -4.08 5.55 11.28
N ASP A 91 -4.45 6.80 10.96
CA ASP A 91 -4.59 7.84 11.98
C ASP A 91 -5.88 7.72 12.79
N ASN A 92 -6.96 7.28 12.16
CA ASN A 92 -8.25 7.27 12.82
C ASN A 92 -8.51 6.05 13.70
N LYS A 93 -7.74 4.98 13.50
CA LYS A 93 -7.89 3.74 14.28
C LYS A 93 -6.49 3.19 14.56
N LYS A 94 -5.83 3.75 15.55
CA LYS A 94 -4.42 3.42 15.82
C LYS A 94 -4.20 1.95 16.16
N ASP A 95 -5.19 1.31 16.75
CA ASP A 95 -5.07 -0.10 17.13
C ASP A 95 -5.15 -1.04 15.93
N PHE A 96 -5.51 -0.53 14.77
CA PHE A 96 -5.66 -1.35 13.57
C PHE A 96 -4.32 -1.78 12.99
N LEU A 97 -3.33 -0.90 12.98
CA LEU A 97 -2.04 -1.20 12.36
C LEU A 97 -1.39 -2.47 12.91
N PRO A 98 -1.37 -2.70 14.23
CA PRO A 98 -0.77 -3.94 14.73
C PRO A 98 -1.47 -5.20 14.28
N LEU A 99 -2.70 -5.10 13.79
CA LEU A 99 -3.45 -6.26 13.31
C LEU A 99 -3.12 -6.61 11.87
N LEU A 100 -2.46 -5.73 11.14
CA LEU A 100 -2.01 -6.02 9.79
C LEU A 100 -0.82 -6.96 9.84
N LYS A 101 -0.73 -7.81 8.83
CA LYS A 101 0.44 -8.66 8.64
C LYS A 101 0.98 -8.39 7.25
N ALA A 102 2.28 -8.50 7.08
CA ALA A 102 2.91 -8.26 5.79
C ALA A 102 3.88 -9.38 5.48
N ALA A 103 4.02 -9.68 4.20
CA ALA A 103 4.95 -10.69 3.73
C ALA A 103 5.44 -10.29 2.35
N PHE A 104 6.69 -10.69 2.03
CA PHE A 104 7.25 -10.44 0.71
C PHE A 104 7.17 -11.66 -0.20
N VAL A 105 6.63 -12.74 0.30
CA VAL A 105 6.37 -13.97 -0.46
C VAL A 105 4.89 -14.26 -0.32
N ASN A 106 4.25 -14.65 -1.42
CA ASN A 106 2.82 -14.91 -1.39
C ASN A 106 2.50 -15.97 -0.33
N PRO A 107 1.79 -15.59 0.74
CA PRO A 107 1.54 -16.54 1.84
C PRO A 107 0.51 -17.61 1.51
N GLU A 108 -0.20 -17.46 0.40
CA GLU A 108 -1.21 -18.42 -0.03
C GLU A 108 -0.65 -19.46 -0.98
N THR A 109 0.57 -19.30 -1.44
CA THR A 109 1.24 -20.30 -2.29
C THR A 109 2.27 -21.04 -1.45
N LYS A 110 2.31 -22.33 -1.62
CA LYS A 110 3.27 -23.16 -0.89
C LYS A 110 3.97 -24.11 -1.80
#